data_e19d6b5330f87f062e1cb42599373958
#
_entry.id   e19d6b5330f87f062e1cb42599373958
#
_cell.length_a   1.000
_cell.length_b   1.000
_cell.length_c   1.000
_cell.angle_alpha   90.00
_cell.angle_beta   90.00
_cell.angle_gamma   90.00
#
_symmetry.space_group_name_H-M   'P 1'
#
loop_
_entity.id
_entity.type
_entity.pdbx_description
1 polymer ?
#
loop_
_entity_poly.entity_id
_entity_poly.type
_entity_poly.pdbx_seq_one_letter_code
_entity_poly.pdbx_strand_id
1 'polypeptide(L)'
;VEGKSPEDMFKEIDDNSNGYAMPGWETERMGEIKELFAKYKGVTADDLWANLKYFLEAIMPTCEECDVKMAIHPDDPPWGIFGLPRIITGKEAVEKLLNMVPSKYNGLTLCTGSLGASPDNDMVEIIKAAGNRIYFAHLRNVSINDRWFNETAHESDCGSLDMYEIVKALQEVGFDGYVRPDHGRMIWGEVAKLEIGR
;
A
#
# COMPACT_ATOMS: atom_id res chain seq x y z
N VAL A 1 16.10 -13.68 9.56
CA VAL A 1 16.68 -12.47 10.16
C VAL A 1 17.50 -12.80 11.40
N GLU A 2 17.28 -13.97 12.04
CA GLU A 2 18.09 -14.39 13.20
C GLU A 2 19.55 -14.61 12.81
N GLY A 3 20.45 -13.82 13.38
CA GLY A 3 21.90 -13.99 13.27
C GLY A 3 22.59 -13.23 12.12
N LYS A 4 21.87 -12.44 11.35
CA LYS A 4 22.47 -11.58 10.30
C LYS A 4 22.74 -10.18 10.84
N SER A 5 23.91 -9.62 10.50
CA SER A 5 24.20 -8.21 10.78
C SER A 5 23.35 -7.31 9.88
N PRO A 6 23.12 -6.04 10.23
CA PRO A 6 22.50 -5.08 9.33
C PRO A 6 23.20 -5.00 7.97
N GLU A 7 24.52 -5.05 7.95
CA GLU A 7 25.34 -5.02 6.75
C GLU A 7 25.10 -6.24 5.86
N ASP A 8 24.95 -7.45 6.44
CA ASP A 8 24.63 -8.67 5.69
C ASP A 8 23.20 -8.59 5.10
N MET A 9 22.27 -8.01 5.85
CA MET A 9 20.89 -7.82 5.38
C MET A 9 20.83 -6.83 4.20
N PHE A 10 21.58 -5.73 4.28
CA PHE A 10 21.65 -4.77 3.17
C PHE A 10 22.29 -5.37 1.93
N LYS A 11 23.37 -6.12 2.10
CA LYS A 11 23.99 -6.82 1.01
C LYS A 11 23.04 -7.82 0.35
N GLU A 12 22.25 -8.54 1.13
CA GLU A 12 21.27 -9.48 0.61
C GLU A 12 20.13 -8.77 -0.15
N ILE A 13 19.68 -7.61 0.34
CA ILE A 13 18.71 -6.77 -0.36
C ILE A 13 19.30 -6.29 -1.70
N ASP A 14 20.51 -5.77 -1.69
CA ASP A 14 21.20 -5.28 -2.88
C ASP A 14 21.44 -6.40 -3.90
N ASP A 15 21.90 -7.57 -3.45
CA ASP A 15 22.09 -8.76 -4.28
C ASP A 15 20.77 -9.26 -4.88
N ASN A 16 19.68 -9.29 -4.09
CA ASN A 16 18.36 -9.75 -4.53
C ASN A 16 17.65 -8.74 -5.44
N SER A 17 17.94 -7.47 -5.30
CA SER A 17 17.42 -6.40 -6.15
C SER A 17 18.26 -6.11 -7.37
N ASN A 18 19.31 -6.90 -7.65
CA ASN A 18 20.30 -6.64 -8.70
C ASN A 18 20.94 -5.23 -8.61
N GLY A 19 21.22 -4.77 -7.41
CA GLY A 19 21.75 -3.44 -7.14
C GLY A 19 20.70 -2.33 -7.23
N TYR A 20 19.41 -2.69 -7.15
CA TYR A 20 18.32 -1.73 -7.14
C TYR A 20 18.04 -1.29 -5.71
N ALA A 21 18.49 -0.12 -5.34
CA ALA A 21 18.18 0.43 -4.04
C ALA A 21 16.71 0.87 -3.99
N MET A 22 15.96 0.31 -3.04
CA MET A 22 14.60 0.82 -2.77
C MET A 22 14.69 2.26 -2.25
N PRO A 23 13.85 3.18 -2.73
CA PRO A 23 13.84 4.56 -2.24
C PRO A 23 13.74 4.63 -0.71
N GLY A 24 14.68 5.33 -0.09
CA GLY A 24 14.79 5.44 1.37
C GLY A 24 15.63 4.36 2.06
N TRP A 25 16.12 3.37 1.31
CA TRP A 25 16.99 2.29 1.81
C TRP A 25 18.39 2.33 1.22
N GLU A 26 18.77 3.45 0.63
CA GLU A 26 20.11 3.67 0.11
C GLU A 26 21.12 3.58 1.26
N THR A 27 22.19 2.83 1.04
CA THR A 27 23.23 2.54 2.06
C THR A 27 23.81 3.81 2.67
N GLU A 28 24.01 4.85 1.86
CA GLU A 28 24.49 6.17 2.26
C GLU A 28 23.52 6.93 3.16
N ARG A 29 22.21 6.60 3.12
CA ARG A 29 21.17 7.24 3.91
C ARG A 29 20.81 6.51 5.20
N MET A 30 21.51 5.41 5.51
CA MET A 30 21.21 4.59 6.70
C MET A 30 21.35 5.35 8.02
N GLY A 31 22.23 6.35 8.07
CA GLY A 31 22.33 7.26 9.23
C GLY A 31 21.05 8.06 9.46
N GLU A 32 20.45 8.57 8.39
CA GLU A 32 19.19 9.33 8.42
C GLU A 32 18.02 8.46 8.85
N ILE A 33 17.98 7.20 8.44
CA ILE A 33 16.91 6.26 8.83
C ILE A 33 16.87 6.07 10.35
N LYS A 34 18.02 5.93 11.01
CA LYS A 34 18.09 5.83 12.47
C LYS A 34 17.52 7.07 13.17
N GLU A 35 17.81 8.25 12.63
CA GLU A 35 17.27 9.50 13.15
C GLU A 35 15.74 9.60 12.92
N LEU A 36 15.26 9.14 11.75
CA LEU A 36 13.83 9.08 11.46
C LEU A 36 13.10 8.11 12.40
N PHE A 37 13.63 6.92 12.63
CA PHE A 37 13.07 6.00 13.63
C PHE A 37 13.04 6.61 15.02
N ALA A 38 14.07 7.37 15.41
CA ALA A 38 14.08 8.06 16.70
C ALA A 38 12.96 9.11 16.81
N LYS A 39 12.65 9.83 15.73
CA LYS A 39 11.54 10.80 15.67
C LYS A 39 10.17 10.14 15.79
N TYR A 40 10.03 8.92 15.30
CA TYR A 40 8.79 8.14 15.39
C TYR A 40 8.67 7.33 16.68
N LYS A 41 9.69 7.37 17.56
CA LYS A 41 9.65 6.66 18.84
C LYS A 41 8.49 7.17 19.69
N GLY A 42 7.57 6.27 20.02
CA GLY A 42 6.39 6.59 20.82
C GLY A 42 5.19 7.13 20.04
N VAL A 43 5.30 7.26 18.71
CA VAL A 43 4.14 7.57 17.86
C VAL A 43 3.20 6.37 17.82
N THR A 44 1.95 6.61 18.16
CA THR A 44 0.88 5.61 18.18
C THR A 44 0.04 5.62 16.90
N ALA A 45 -0.78 4.59 16.72
CA ALA A 45 -1.77 4.58 15.64
C ALA A 45 -2.76 5.74 15.76
N ASP A 46 -3.14 6.13 16.98
CA ASP A 46 -4.05 7.26 17.20
C ASP A 46 -3.41 8.60 16.79
N ASP A 47 -2.11 8.76 17.03
CA ASP A 47 -1.38 9.95 16.57
C ASP A 47 -1.35 10.00 15.02
N LEU A 48 -1.13 8.86 14.36
CA LEU A 48 -1.17 8.80 12.90
C LEU A 48 -2.56 9.11 12.34
N TRP A 49 -3.62 8.60 12.97
CA TRP A 49 -4.99 8.93 12.60
C TRP A 49 -5.32 10.41 12.81
N ALA A 50 -4.87 11.01 13.92
CA ALA A 50 -5.04 12.43 14.19
C ALA A 50 -4.32 13.30 13.15
N ASN A 51 -3.08 12.93 12.79
CA ASN A 51 -2.31 13.62 11.77
C ASN A 51 -2.96 13.52 10.38
N LEU A 52 -3.45 12.33 10.01
CA LEU A 52 -4.15 12.13 8.73
C LEU A 52 -5.43 12.95 8.67
N LYS A 53 -6.19 12.97 9.77
CA LYS A 53 -7.40 13.80 9.87
C LYS A 53 -7.08 15.28 9.68
N TYR A 54 -6.11 15.80 10.42
CA TYR A 54 -5.66 17.19 10.31
C TYR A 54 -5.27 17.55 8.87
N PHE A 55 -4.50 16.67 8.22
CA PHE A 55 -4.11 16.86 6.83
C PHE A 55 -5.32 16.92 5.89
N LEU A 56 -6.22 15.93 6.00
CA LEU A 56 -7.40 15.85 5.14
C LEU A 56 -8.34 17.04 5.35
N GLU A 57 -8.58 17.46 6.59
CA GLU A 57 -9.39 18.63 6.89
C GLU A 57 -8.80 19.91 6.30
N ALA A 58 -7.47 20.03 6.30
CA ALA A 58 -6.79 21.21 5.77
C ALA A 58 -6.85 21.31 4.23
N ILE A 59 -6.74 20.17 3.52
CA ILE A 59 -6.70 20.18 2.05
C ILE A 59 -8.08 20.07 1.40
N MET A 60 -9.06 19.53 2.10
CA MET A 60 -10.35 19.18 1.50
C MET A 60 -11.09 20.38 0.88
N PRO A 61 -11.10 21.59 1.47
CA PRO A 61 -11.70 22.74 0.82
C PRO A 61 -11.09 23.06 -0.55
N THR A 62 -9.77 22.93 -0.70
CA THR A 62 -9.10 23.12 -2.00
C THR A 62 -9.42 21.99 -2.97
N CYS A 63 -9.51 20.76 -2.47
CA CYS A 63 -9.92 19.62 -3.32
C CYS A 63 -11.33 19.82 -3.88
N GLU A 64 -12.24 20.34 -3.07
CA GLU A 64 -13.62 20.65 -3.47
C GLU A 64 -13.69 21.80 -4.46
N GLU A 65 -12.93 22.86 -4.23
CA GLU A 65 -12.86 24.03 -5.12
C GLU A 65 -12.27 23.68 -6.50
N CYS A 66 -11.23 22.83 -6.51
CA CYS A 66 -10.52 22.44 -7.72
C CYS A 66 -11.09 21.20 -8.41
N ASP A 67 -12.13 20.58 -7.87
CA ASP A 67 -12.68 19.29 -8.33
C ASP A 67 -11.62 18.17 -8.39
N VAL A 68 -10.74 18.10 -7.39
CA VAL A 68 -9.66 17.11 -7.28
C VAL A 68 -9.98 16.08 -6.20
N LYS A 69 -10.14 14.83 -6.60
CA LYS A 69 -10.40 13.72 -5.67
C LYS A 69 -9.09 13.22 -5.08
N MET A 70 -9.03 13.14 -3.76
CA MET A 70 -7.94 12.46 -3.05
C MET A 70 -8.17 10.96 -3.07
N ALA A 71 -7.14 10.20 -3.41
CA ALA A 71 -7.18 8.75 -3.42
C ALA A 71 -6.06 8.22 -2.52
N ILE A 72 -6.36 8.05 -1.24
CA ILE A 72 -5.39 7.63 -0.24
C ILE A 72 -5.03 6.16 -0.45
N HIS A 73 -3.74 5.88 -0.57
CA HIS A 73 -3.23 4.52 -0.72
C HIS A 73 -3.18 3.82 0.65
N PRO A 74 -3.59 2.54 0.75
CA PRO A 74 -3.46 1.78 2.00
C PRO A 74 -1.99 1.51 2.34
N ASP A 75 -1.77 1.11 3.58
CA ASP A 75 -0.44 0.68 4.03
C ASP A 75 -0.03 -0.63 3.36
N ASP A 76 1.25 -0.72 2.95
CA ASP A 76 1.86 -1.90 2.37
C ASP A 76 3.16 -2.25 3.14
N PRO A 77 3.22 -3.38 3.81
CA PRO A 77 2.15 -4.34 4.11
C PRO A 77 1.09 -3.78 5.09
N PRO A 78 -0.11 -4.41 5.18
CA PRO A 78 -1.20 -3.93 6.02
C PRO A 78 -1.05 -4.34 7.49
N TRP A 79 0.15 -4.24 8.03
CA TRP A 79 0.49 -4.46 9.43
C TRP A 79 1.72 -3.65 9.84
N GLY A 80 1.90 -3.44 11.14
CA GLY A 80 3.04 -2.70 11.68
C GLY A 80 4.38 -3.35 11.33
N ILE A 81 5.37 -2.53 10.96
CA ILE A 81 6.73 -2.97 10.66
C ILE A 81 7.74 -2.14 11.45
N PHE A 82 8.86 -2.75 11.82
CA PHE A 82 9.94 -2.10 12.59
C PHE A 82 9.47 -1.44 13.90
N GLY A 83 8.39 -1.94 14.49
CA GLY A 83 7.79 -1.33 15.69
C GLY A 83 6.99 -0.06 15.42
N LEU A 84 6.78 0.31 14.16
CA LEU A 84 5.95 1.44 13.75
C LEU A 84 4.53 0.97 13.41
N PRO A 85 3.50 1.69 13.86
CA PRO A 85 2.13 1.36 13.52
C PRO A 85 1.81 1.66 12.06
N ARG A 86 0.84 0.94 11.52
CA ARG A 86 0.17 1.18 10.23
C ARG A 86 -1.30 1.39 10.52
N ILE A 87 -1.98 2.20 9.72
CA ILE A 87 -3.35 2.64 10.04
C ILE A 87 -4.40 2.28 8.99
N ILE A 88 -4.04 2.20 7.70
CA ILE A 88 -4.99 1.83 6.65
C ILE A 88 -4.73 0.39 6.24
N THR A 89 -5.23 -0.55 7.04
CA THR A 89 -4.81 -1.95 7.03
C THR A 89 -5.93 -2.95 6.72
N GLY A 90 -7.18 -2.51 6.66
CA GLY A 90 -8.33 -3.39 6.44
C GLY A 90 -9.64 -2.62 6.35
N LYS A 91 -10.77 -3.35 6.37
CA LYS A 91 -12.13 -2.81 6.15
C LYS A 91 -12.48 -1.69 7.11
N GLU A 92 -12.34 -1.92 8.41
CA GLU A 92 -12.68 -0.93 9.45
C GLU A 92 -11.83 0.34 9.32
N ALA A 93 -10.57 0.18 8.93
CA ALA A 93 -9.67 1.30 8.70
C ALA A 93 -10.08 2.12 7.45
N VAL A 94 -10.51 1.45 6.39
CA VAL A 94 -11.07 2.10 5.19
C VAL A 94 -12.36 2.85 5.54
N GLU A 95 -13.28 2.23 6.27
CA GLU A 95 -14.49 2.91 6.74
C GLU A 95 -14.17 4.12 7.61
N LYS A 96 -13.21 4.00 8.54
CA LYS A 96 -12.73 5.11 9.37
C LYS A 96 -12.15 6.24 8.53
N LEU A 97 -11.27 5.94 7.56
CA LEU A 97 -10.70 6.92 6.62
C LEU A 97 -11.79 7.72 5.92
N LEU A 98 -12.76 7.01 5.35
CA LEU A 98 -13.81 7.62 4.54
C LEU A 98 -14.81 8.44 5.36
N ASN A 99 -14.98 8.11 6.64
CA ASN A 99 -15.94 8.78 7.53
C ASN A 99 -15.32 9.89 8.38
N MET A 100 -13.98 9.91 8.56
CA MET A 100 -13.34 10.93 9.40
C MET A 100 -13.43 12.33 8.82
N VAL A 101 -13.45 12.44 7.48
CA VAL A 101 -13.72 13.67 6.74
C VAL A 101 -14.73 13.30 5.64
N PRO A 102 -16.03 13.55 5.88
CA PRO A 102 -17.11 13.00 5.05
C PRO A 102 -17.35 13.81 3.78
N SER A 103 -16.27 14.07 3.02
CA SER A 103 -16.33 14.69 1.70
C SER A 103 -16.31 13.65 0.59
N LYS A 104 -17.05 13.90 -0.48
CA LYS A 104 -16.97 13.07 -1.69
C LYS A 104 -15.59 13.12 -2.36
N TYR A 105 -14.75 14.07 -1.97
CA TYR A 105 -13.37 14.19 -2.49
C TYR A 105 -12.34 13.43 -1.65
N ASN A 106 -12.75 12.90 -0.48
CA ASN A 106 -11.93 12.00 0.33
C ASN A 106 -12.21 10.55 -0.08
N GLY A 107 -11.27 9.86 -0.66
CA GLY A 107 -11.45 8.50 -1.18
C GLY A 107 -10.22 7.63 -1.09
N LEU A 108 -10.31 6.47 -1.69
CA LEU A 108 -9.36 5.39 -1.58
C LEU A 108 -8.70 5.10 -2.94
N THR A 109 -7.39 4.89 -2.94
CA THR A 109 -6.73 4.02 -3.90
C THR A 109 -6.90 2.59 -3.41
N LEU A 110 -7.69 1.78 -4.10
CA LEU A 110 -7.77 0.36 -3.77
C LEU A 110 -6.50 -0.33 -4.27
N CYS A 111 -5.66 -0.81 -3.37
CA CYS A 111 -4.53 -1.66 -3.73
C CYS A 111 -4.79 -3.08 -3.25
N THR A 112 -5.07 -3.98 -4.18
CA THR A 112 -5.41 -5.37 -3.83
C THR A 112 -4.22 -6.13 -3.28
N GLY A 113 -3.01 -5.83 -3.75
CA GLY A 113 -1.80 -6.46 -3.25
C GLY A 113 -1.40 -5.99 -1.86
N SER A 114 -1.67 -4.70 -1.53
CA SER A 114 -1.39 -4.18 -0.19
C SER A 114 -2.38 -4.74 0.84
N LEU A 115 -3.67 -4.48 0.67
CA LEU A 115 -4.70 -4.94 1.60
C LEU A 115 -4.84 -6.47 1.58
N GLY A 116 -4.80 -7.07 0.40
CA GLY A 116 -4.94 -8.52 0.23
C GLY A 116 -3.72 -9.32 0.65
N ALA A 117 -2.61 -8.69 1.07
CA ALA A 117 -1.49 -9.41 1.71
C ALA A 117 -1.86 -9.96 3.09
N SER A 118 -2.89 -9.41 3.75
CA SER A 118 -3.41 -9.97 4.99
C SER A 118 -4.49 -11.01 4.72
N PRO A 119 -4.35 -12.24 5.25
CA PRO A 119 -5.37 -13.27 5.10
C PRO A 119 -6.68 -12.94 5.83
N ASP A 120 -6.66 -11.96 6.74
CA ASP A 120 -7.84 -11.51 7.48
C ASP A 120 -8.70 -10.53 6.67
N ASN A 121 -8.21 -10.04 5.53
CA ASN A 121 -8.89 -9.07 4.70
C ASN A 121 -9.69 -9.75 3.57
N ASP A 122 -10.99 -9.54 3.57
CA ASP A 122 -11.86 -9.84 2.44
C ASP A 122 -11.90 -8.64 1.49
N MET A 123 -11.29 -8.77 0.32
CA MET A 123 -11.19 -7.69 -0.65
C MET A 123 -12.55 -7.26 -1.22
N VAL A 124 -13.48 -8.21 -1.39
CA VAL A 124 -14.82 -7.92 -1.88
C VAL A 124 -15.59 -7.08 -0.86
N GLU A 125 -15.47 -7.42 0.41
CA GLU A 125 -16.10 -6.65 1.48
C GLU A 125 -15.49 -5.27 1.66
N ILE A 126 -14.17 -5.12 1.48
CA ILE A 126 -13.50 -3.81 1.48
C ILE A 126 -13.99 -2.94 0.31
N ILE A 127 -14.12 -3.50 -0.89
CA ILE A 127 -14.62 -2.80 -2.07
C ILE A 127 -16.06 -2.32 -1.84
N LYS A 128 -16.93 -3.19 -1.32
CA LYS A 128 -18.31 -2.82 -0.99
C LYS A 128 -18.39 -1.72 0.07
N ALA A 129 -17.54 -1.79 1.10
CA ALA A 129 -17.48 -0.77 2.15
C ALA A 129 -17.00 0.59 1.63
N ALA A 130 -16.02 0.61 0.73
CA ALA A 130 -15.53 1.83 0.10
C ALA A 130 -16.51 2.40 -0.94
N GLY A 131 -17.24 1.52 -1.64
CA GLY A 131 -18.28 1.89 -2.60
C GLY A 131 -17.76 2.83 -3.69
N ASN A 132 -18.53 3.87 -3.99
CA ASN A 132 -18.21 4.85 -5.02
C ASN A 132 -17.08 5.85 -4.64
N ARG A 133 -16.40 5.61 -3.53
CA ARG A 133 -15.23 6.42 -3.11
C ARG A 133 -13.90 5.75 -3.42
N ILE A 134 -13.86 4.74 -4.25
CA ILE A 134 -12.65 4.23 -4.88
C ILE A 134 -12.40 5.07 -6.12
N TYR A 135 -11.27 5.79 -6.18
CA TYR A 135 -10.96 6.69 -7.30
C TYR A 135 -9.81 6.21 -8.15
N PHE A 136 -9.04 5.27 -7.64
CA PHE A 136 -7.95 4.62 -8.34
C PHE A 136 -7.82 3.19 -7.86
N ALA A 137 -7.41 2.27 -8.73
CA ALA A 137 -7.22 0.88 -8.34
C ALA A 137 -5.87 0.35 -8.81
N HIS A 138 -5.13 -0.26 -7.91
CA HIS A 138 -4.01 -1.14 -8.19
C HIS A 138 -4.49 -2.59 -8.12
N LEU A 139 -4.48 -3.28 -9.26
CA LEU A 139 -4.82 -4.70 -9.32
C LEU A 139 -3.53 -5.51 -9.31
N ARG A 140 -3.13 -5.95 -8.14
CA ARG A 140 -1.93 -6.74 -7.89
C ARG A 140 -2.34 -8.02 -7.17
N ASN A 141 -1.95 -9.17 -7.71
CA ASN A 141 -2.15 -10.44 -7.05
C ASN A 141 -0.93 -10.82 -6.21
N VAL A 142 -1.16 -11.45 -5.08
CA VAL A 142 -0.13 -11.90 -4.15
C VAL A 142 -0.39 -13.33 -3.71
N SER A 143 0.68 -14.09 -3.51
CA SER A 143 0.63 -15.40 -2.86
C SER A 143 1.01 -15.24 -1.39
N ILE A 144 0.09 -15.57 -0.49
CA ILE A 144 0.26 -15.43 0.95
C ILE A 144 0.81 -16.75 1.50
N ASN A 145 1.81 -16.64 2.36
CA ASN A 145 2.35 -17.70 3.19
C ASN A 145 2.24 -17.29 4.66
N ASP A 146 2.38 -18.22 5.57
CA ASP A 146 2.18 -18.01 7.02
C ASP A 146 2.92 -16.79 7.60
N ARG A 147 4.02 -16.36 6.99
CA ARG A 147 4.90 -15.30 7.54
C ARG A 147 5.27 -14.21 6.54
N TRP A 148 4.90 -14.35 5.28
CA TRP A 148 5.31 -13.46 4.20
C TRP A 148 4.42 -13.64 2.97
N PHE A 149 4.50 -12.71 2.06
CA PHE A 149 3.79 -12.79 0.78
C PHE A 149 4.75 -12.45 -0.37
N ASN A 150 4.41 -12.93 -1.54
CA ASN A 150 5.09 -12.60 -2.79
C ASN A 150 4.10 -12.08 -3.82
N GLU A 151 4.60 -11.23 -4.67
CA GLU A 151 3.90 -10.84 -5.87
C GLU A 151 3.82 -12.00 -6.86
N THR A 152 2.69 -12.14 -7.53
CA THR A 152 2.44 -13.18 -8.51
C THR A 152 1.89 -12.60 -9.82
N ALA A 153 1.67 -13.44 -10.82
CA ALA A 153 0.88 -13.07 -11.99
C ALA A 153 -0.56 -12.74 -11.58
N HIS A 154 -1.29 -12.00 -12.43
CA HIS A 154 -2.58 -11.42 -12.09
C HIS A 154 -3.74 -12.41 -12.05
N GLU A 155 -3.60 -13.56 -12.73
CA GLU A 155 -4.63 -14.58 -12.75
C GLU A 155 -4.92 -15.10 -11.32
N SER A 156 -6.20 -15.36 -11.00
CA SER A 156 -6.60 -15.85 -9.67
C SER A 156 -5.87 -17.13 -9.27
N ASP A 157 -5.62 -18.04 -10.22
CA ASP A 157 -4.92 -19.31 -10.00
C ASP A 157 -3.43 -19.15 -9.64
N CYS A 158 -2.87 -17.96 -9.87
CA CYS A 158 -1.45 -17.70 -9.61
C CYS A 158 -1.17 -17.19 -8.20
N GLY A 159 -2.19 -16.75 -7.46
CA GLY A 159 -2.04 -16.14 -6.14
C GLY A 159 -3.13 -16.55 -5.16
N SER A 160 -3.24 -15.78 -4.11
CA SER A 160 -4.22 -16.01 -3.03
C SER A 160 -5.49 -15.19 -3.18
N LEU A 161 -5.53 -14.26 -4.14
CA LEU A 161 -6.66 -13.36 -4.36
C LEU A 161 -7.50 -13.83 -5.54
N ASP A 162 -8.81 -13.88 -5.38
CA ASP A 162 -9.74 -14.07 -6.50
C ASP A 162 -9.90 -12.75 -7.27
N MET A 163 -9.04 -12.56 -8.25
CA MET A 163 -9.00 -11.33 -9.05
C MET A 163 -10.29 -11.14 -9.88
N TYR A 164 -10.98 -12.23 -10.23
CA TYR A 164 -12.25 -12.15 -10.94
C TYR A 164 -13.35 -11.55 -10.05
N GLU A 165 -13.51 -12.05 -8.82
CA GLU A 165 -14.51 -11.53 -7.88
C GLU A 165 -14.17 -10.09 -7.44
N ILE A 166 -12.88 -9.74 -7.35
CA ILE A 166 -12.43 -8.37 -7.10
C ILE A 166 -12.88 -7.42 -8.23
N VAL A 167 -12.62 -7.76 -9.48
CA VAL A 167 -13.00 -6.93 -10.63
C VAL A 167 -14.52 -6.82 -10.75
N LYS A 168 -15.22 -7.91 -10.50
CA LYS A 168 -16.70 -7.92 -10.47
C LYS A 168 -17.25 -7.02 -9.35
N ALA A 169 -16.66 -7.06 -8.15
CA ALA A 169 -17.05 -6.18 -7.06
C ALA A 169 -16.82 -4.70 -7.39
N LEU A 170 -15.71 -4.36 -8.05
CA LEU A 170 -15.45 -3.01 -8.55
C LEU A 170 -16.53 -2.55 -9.53
N GLN A 171 -16.95 -3.43 -10.44
CA GLN A 171 -18.05 -3.14 -11.36
C GLN A 171 -19.38 -2.94 -10.61
N GLU A 172 -19.68 -3.79 -9.64
CA GLU A 172 -20.91 -3.72 -8.84
C GLU A 172 -21.04 -2.41 -8.04
N VAL A 173 -19.92 -1.85 -7.55
CA VAL A 173 -19.92 -0.55 -6.86
C VAL A 173 -19.85 0.65 -7.81
N GLY A 174 -19.85 0.42 -9.12
CA GLY A 174 -19.84 1.46 -10.14
C GLY A 174 -18.50 2.18 -10.25
N PHE A 175 -17.39 1.50 -10.01
CA PHE A 175 -16.06 2.07 -10.19
C PHE A 175 -15.82 2.41 -11.68
N ASP A 176 -15.47 3.66 -11.94
CA ASP A 176 -15.19 4.21 -13.27
C ASP A 176 -13.81 4.89 -13.36
N GLY A 177 -12.97 4.70 -12.35
CA GLY A 177 -11.65 5.28 -12.26
C GLY A 177 -10.59 4.53 -13.07
N TYR A 178 -9.34 4.97 -12.91
CA TYR A 178 -8.20 4.35 -13.55
C TYR A 178 -7.74 3.10 -12.80
N VAL A 179 -7.34 2.09 -13.59
CA VAL A 179 -6.75 0.84 -13.10
C VAL A 179 -5.31 0.73 -13.59
N ARG A 180 -4.42 0.29 -12.72
CA ARG A 180 -3.06 -0.12 -13.09
C ARG A 180 -2.69 -1.44 -12.41
N PRO A 181 -1.76 -2.20 -12.98
CA PRO A 181 -1.28 -3.44 -12.36
C PRO A 181 -0.38 -3.21 -11.11
N ASP A 182 -0.26 -1.98 -10.63
CA ASP A 182 0.64 -1.49 -9.60
C ASP A 182 2.08 -1.38 -10.11
N HIS A 183 2.92 -2.35 -9.85
CA HIS A 183 4.22 -2.49 -10.50
C HIS A 183 4.31 -3.90 -11.13
N GLY A 184 5.10 -4.02 -12.15
CA GLY A 184 5.29 -5.27 -12.86
C GLY A 184 6.55 -5.98 -12.43
N ARG A 185 6.59 -7.28 -12.66
CA ARG A 185 7.86 -8.02 -12.68
C ARG A 185 8.70 -7.52 -13.85
N MET A 186 10.02 -7.64 -13.73
CA MET A 186 10.88 -7.48 -14.89
C MET A 186 10.43 -8.45 -16.00
N ILE A 187 10.22 -7.90 -17.18
CA ILE A 187 9.88 -8.70 -18.35
C ILE A 187 11.09 -9.55 -18.72
N TRP A 188 10.82 -10.70 -19.26
CA TRP A 188 11.87 -11.64 -19.65
C TRP A 188 12.95 -10.98 -20.50
N GLY A 189 14.19 -11.06 -20.04
CA GLY A 189 15.36 -10.43 -20.67
C GLY A 189 15.66 -9.01 -20.23
N GLU A 190 14.83 -8.39 -19.41
CA GLU A 190 15.17 -7.13 -18.75
C GLU A 190 16.22 -7.35 -17.66
N VAL A 191 17.18 -6.45 -17.64
CA VAL A 191 18.14 -6.33 -16.54
C VAL A 191 17.82 -5.05 -15.82
N ALA A 192 17.56 -5.11 -14.53
CA ALA A 192 17.30 -3.93 -13.70
C ALA A 192 18.50 -2.98 -13.81
N LYS A 193 18.21 -1.75 -14.21
CA LYS A 193 19.13 -0.62 -14.13
C LYS A 193 18.53 0.41 -13.19
N LEU A 194 19.37 1.18 -12.52
CA LEU A 194 18.97 2.25 -11.59
C LEU A 194 17.90 3.22 -12.16
N GLU A 195 17.73 3.24 -13.47
CA GLU A 195 16.85 4.18 -14.19
C GLU A 195 15.53 3.55 -14.67
N ILE A 196 15.35 2.24 -14.52
CA ILE A 196 14.19 1.49 -15.02
C ILE A 196 13.36 1.01 -13.84
N GLY A 197 12.15 1.48 -13.73
CA GLY A 197 11.19 1.02 -12.72
C GLY A 197 10.72 2.10 -11.74
N ARG A 198 10.79 3.34 -12.17
CA ARG A 198 10.13 4.46 -11.49
C ARG A 198 8.83 4.84 -12.16
#